data_2ae9fb3b87b6d8664ef3b75fe66535d2
#
_entry.id   2ae9fb3b87b6d8664ef3b75fe66535d2
#
_cell.length_a   1.000
_cell.length_b   1.000
_cell.length_c   1.000
_cell.angle_alpha   90.00
_cell.angle_beta   90.00
_cell.angle_gamma   90.00
#
_symmetry.space_group_name_H-M   'P 1'
#
loop_
_entity.id
_entity.type
_entity.pdbx_description
1 polymer ?
#
loop_
_entity_poly.entity_id
_entity_poly.type
_entity_poly.pdbx_seq_one_letter_code
_entity_poly.pdbx_strand_id
1 'polypeptide(L)'
;MKHVTENMDEILGVSPISSPRRSMRNAIFWGLILALILGPYVFYRVSSGPSRIRIVEVSEQSSPRDFDGTLKVVAWNIAHGRGVADSNWVGDAEQKAKRVMEIAQLIRKLEADVVVLNEVDFAATWSGHFNQAAGIAEAAGFPFFARQANLDFGFLFGRFQFGNVVLSRYPITQARALDLPPYREWEDWLVGRKRGVLCTVAIGKSRSVSIAGLHLEHRSEACRVESVRYLQEELAQLDGPLILLGDLNTTPRNSPQSRETADGYNAFDLLNASIGLQSAPLQILNADQLTFPAWAPVRAIDWILYRTKFFKLVEHEVVPTQLSDHRPVVATFRSIEPSRPDNN
;
A
#
# COMPACT_ATOMS: atom_id res chain seq x y z
N MET A 1 75.99 -42.82 -26.10
CA MET A 1 74.78 -43.25 -25.31
C MET A 1 73.98 -41.97 -25.00
N LYS A 2 73.02 -41.77 -25.80
CA LYS A 2 72.01 -40.67 -25.65
C LYS A 2 70.72 -41.30 -25.09
N HIS A 3 69.98 -40.51 -24.32
CA HIS A 3 68.61 -40.68 -23.86
C HIS A 3 68.45 -41.53 -22.57
N VAL A 4 68.01 -40.89 -21.51
CA VAL A 4 66.70 -40.92 -20.99
C VAL A 4 66.64 -40.00 -19.73
N THR A 5 66.15 -38.78 -19.85
CA THR A 5 65.58 -38.01 -18.80
C THR A 5 64.13 -37.73 -19.21
N GLU A 6 63.27 -38.76 -19.04
CA GLU A 6 61.87 -38.55 -19.20
C GLU A 6 61.32 -37.89 -17.96
N ASN A 7 60.45 -36.94 -18.19
CA ASN A 7 59.72 -36.10 -17.27
C ASN A 7 59.04 -36.89 -16.14
N MET A 8 59.54 -36.75 -14.92
CA MET A 8 58.89 -37.28 -13.72
C MET A 8 57.67 -36.45 -13.27
N ASP A 9 57.39 -35.32 -13.95
CA ASP A 9 56.29 -34.42 -13.56
C ASP A 9 54.92 -34.83 -14.14
N GLU A 10 54.87 -35.78 -15.09
CA GLU A 10 53.65 -36.23 -15.71
C GLU A 10 52.94 -37.40 -15.01
N ILE A 11 53.57 -38.00 -14.00
CA ILE A 11 53.09 -39.21 -13.30
C ILE A 11 52.29 -38.88 -12.02
N LEU A 12 52.35 -37.64 -11.50
CA LEU A 12 51.74 -37.32 -10.20
C LEU A 12 50.44 -36.55 -10.23
N GLY A 13 49.85 -36.26 -11.40
CA GLY A 13 48.49 -35.70 -11.48
C GLY A 13 48.21 -34.47 -10.58
N VAL A 14 49.26 -33.68 -10.27
CA VAL A 14 49.14 -32.51 -9.42
C VAL A 14 48.67 -31.35 -10.29
N SER A 15 47.36 -31.06 -10.22
CA SER A 15 46.80 -29.84 -10.78
C SER A 15 47.60 -28.62 -10.24
N PRO A 16 47.94 -27.65 -11.06
CA PRO A 16 48.68 -26.47 -10.62
C PRO A 16 47.90 -25.76 -9.52
N ILE A 17 48.42 -25.78 -8.29
CA ILE A 17 47.89 -25.02 -7.17
C ILE A 17 47.93 -23.55 -7.58
N SER A 18 46.76 -22.95 -7.82
CA SER A 18 46.66 -21.55 -8.16
C SER A 18 47.35 -20.73 -7.08
N SER A 19 48.35 -19.91 -7.47
CA SER A 19 49.15 -19.14 -6.52
C SER A 19 48.23 -18.32 -5.62
N PRO A 20 48.38 -18.30 -4.27
CA PRO A 20 47.51 -17.61 -3.33
C PRO A 20 47.38 -16.12 -3.65
N ARG A 21 48.37 -15.51 -4.30
CA ARG A 21 48.36 -14.13 -4.78
C ARG A 21 47.35 -13.88 -5.90
N ARG A 22 47.11 -14.85 -6.80
CA ARG A 22 46.13 -14.73 -7.89
C ARG A 22 44.70 -14.84 -7.38
N SER A 23 44.47 -15.74 -6.44
CA SER A 23 43.18 -15.90 -5.72
C SER A 23 42.82 -14.62 -4.92
N MET A 24 43.79 -14.07 -4.20
CA MET A 24 43.56 -12.84 -3.41
C MET A 24 43.28 -11.61 -4.30
N ARG A 25 44.00 -11.45 -5.41
CA ARG A 25 43.70 -10.36 -6.39
C ARG A 25 42.33 -10.47 -7.00
N ASN A 26 41.89 -11.68 -7.32
CA ASN A 26 40.52 -11.92 -7.81
C ASN A 26 39.48 -11.62 -6.74
N ALA A 27 39.71 -12.02 -5.49
CA ALA A 27 38.79 -11.72 -4.38
C ALA A 27 38.69 -10.21 -4.14
N ILE A 28 39.80 -9.47 -4.18
CA ILE A 28 39.80 -8.01 -4.06
C ILE A 28 39.05 -7.36 -5.23
N PHE A 29 39.30 -7.82 -6.46
CA PHE A 29 38.64 -7.30 -7.67
C PHE A 29 37.12 -7.49 -7.59
N TRP A 30 36.66 -8.69 -7.26
CA TRP A 30 35.24 -8.96 -7.10
C TRP A 30 34.64 -8.22 -5.92
N GLY A 31 35.37 -8.07 -4.81
CA GLY A 31 34.96 -7.26 -3.67
C GLY A 31 34.78 -5.79 -4.02
N LEU A 32 35.66 -5.21 -4.83
CA LEU A 32 35.53 -3.83 -5.32
C LEU A 32 34.35 -3.68 -6.28
N ILE A 33 34.11 -4.62 -7.17
CA ILE A 33 32.95 -4.62 -8.06
C ILE A 33 31.67 -4.68 -7.22
N LEU A 34 31.62 -5.57 -6.23
CA LEU A 34 30.48 -5.68 -5.32
C LEU A 34 30.26 -4.38 -4.54
N ALA A 35 31.32 -3.76 -4.03
CA ALA A 35 31.23 -2.48 -3.33
C ALA A 35 30.78 -1.33 -4.24
N LEU A 36 31.22 -1.30 -5.50
CA LEU A 36 30.75 -0.34 -6.51
C LEU A 36 29.27 -0.51 -6.87
N ILE A 37 28.77 -1.74 -6.84
CA ILE A 37 27.37 -2.05 -7.12
C ILE A 37 26.49 -1.81 -5.89
N LEU A 38 26.89 -2.33 -4.72
CA LEU A 38 26.11 -2.24 -3.49
C LEU A 38 26.27 -0.91 -2.75
N GLY A 39 27.43 -0.25 -2.87
CA GLY A 39 27.71 1.00 -2.17
C GLY A 39 26.67 2.11 -2.49
N PRO A 40 26.40 2.41 -3.76
CA PRO A 40 25.37 3.38 -4.14
C PRO A 40 23.98 2.97 -3.68
N TYR A 41 23.65 1.68 -3.69
CA TYR A 41 22.37 1.17 -3.19
C TYR A 41 22.23 1.38 -1.66
N VAL A 42 23.25 0.98 -0.89
CA VAL A 42 23.27 1.20 0.57
C VAL A 42 23.20 2.69 0.90
N PHE A 43 24.00 3.52 0.21
CA PHE A 43 23.97 4.97 0.37
C PHE A 43 22.58 5.55 0.09
N TYR A 44 21.95 5.13 -1.00
CA TYR A 44 20.60 5.55 -1.34
C TYR A 44 19.59 5.13 -0.26
N ARG A 45 19.64 3.89 0.22
CA ARG A 45 18.74 3.39 1.27
C ARG A 45 18.93 4.11 2.61
N VAL A 46 20.16 4.43 2.98
CA VAL A 46 20.47 5.19 4.19
C VAL A 46 20.06 6.66 4.05
N SER A 47 20.27 7.27 2.88
CA SER A 47 19.96 8.67 2.64
C SER A 47 18.51 8.96 2.32
N SER A 48 17.75 7.99 1.77
CA SER A 48 16.35 8.20 1.40
C SER A 48 15.38 8.18 2.60
N GLY A 49 15.85 7.74 3.77
CA GLY A 49 15.05 7.70 5.01
C GLY A 49 13.76 6.85 4.90
N PRO A 50 13.10 6.58 6.02
CA PRO A 50 11.81 5.90 6.00
C PRO A 50 10.73 6.79 5.38
N SER A 51 9.91 6.21 4.53
CA SER A 51 8.64 6.69 4.00
C SER A 51 8.49 8.21 3.86
N ARG A 52 8.85 8.76 2.71
CA ARG A 52 8.52 10.15 2.39
C ARG A 52 7.02 10.28 2.11
N ILE A 53 6.30 10.91 3.02
CA ILE A 53 4.97 11.39 2.74
C ILE A 53 5.07 12.72 1.99
N ARG A 54 4.23 12.87 0.98
CA ARG A 54 4.02 14.14 0.30
C ARG A 54 2.53 14.44 0.26
N ILE A 55 2.17 15.59 0.82
CA ILE A 55 0.88 16.22 0.57
C ILE A 55 1.06 17.07 -0.68
N VAL A 56 0.15 16.95 -1.62
CA VAL A 56 0.18 17.69 -2.89
C VAL A 56 -1.18 18.33 -3.09
N GLU A 57 -1.18 19.61 -3.34
CA GLU A 57 -2.33 20.35 -3.87
C GLU A 57 -2.21 20.38 -5.40
N VAL A 58 -3.23 19.89 -6.09
CA VAL A 58 -3.23 19.73 -7.56
C VAL A 58 -3.70 21.02 -8.24
N SER A 59 -4.50 21.84 -7.54
CA SER A 59 -5.08 23.06 -8.12
C SER A 59 -5.18 24.15 -7.07
N GLU A 60 -4.48 25.24 -7.29
CA GLU A 60 -4.58 26.46 -6.46
C GLU A 60 -5.95 27.17 -6.58
N GLN A 61 -6.77 26.79 -7.58
CA GLN A 61 -8.05 27.44 -7.87
C GLN A 61 -9.27 26.64 -7.38
N SER A 62 -9.07 25.48 -6.76
CA SER A 62 -10.21 24.69 -6.26
C SER A 62 -10.70 25.24 -4.93
N SER A 63 -11.89 25.85 -4.95
CA SER A 63 -12.60 26.12 -3.70
C SER A 63 -12.91 24.79 -3.00
N PRO A 64 -12.58 24.66 -1.70
CA PRO A 64 -12.95 23.48 -0.94
C PRO A 64 -14.46 23.25 -1.04
N ARG A 65 -14.86 21.99 -1.22
CA ARG A 65 -16.28 21.62 -1.21
C ARG A 65 -16.89 21.91 0.16
N ASP A 66 -18.08 22.47 0.20
CA ASP A 66 -18.81 22.60 1.45
C ASP A 66 -19.28 21.22 1.94
N PHE A 67 -19.10 20.95 3.23
CA PHE A 67 -19.52 19.72 3.83
C PHE A 67 -21.00 19.78 4.23
N ASP A 68 -21.83 18.94 3.63
CA ASP A 68 -23.27 18.86 3.83
C ASP A 68 -23.70 17.90 4.97
N GLY A 69 -22.75 17.35 5.71
CA GLY A 69 -22.99 16.33 6.74
C GLY A 69 -22.88 14.90 6.25
N THR A 70 -22.59 14.71 4.93
CA THR A 70 -22.43 13.38 4.33
C THR A 70 -20.99 13.22 3.82
N LEU A 71 -20.40 12.07 4.05
CA LEU A 71 -19.05 11.73 3.58
C LEU A 71 -19.09 10.40 2.84
N LYS A 72 -18.77 10.44 1.53
CA LYS A 72 -18.63 9.24 0.70
C LYS A 72 -17.17 8.90 0.54
N VAL A 73 -16.79 7.68 0.90
CA VAL A 73 -15.40 7.21 0.81
C VAL A 73 -15.28 5.95 -0.04
N VAL A 74 -14.11 5.77 -0.66
CA VAL A 74 -13.79 4.61 -1.50
C VAL A 74 -12.46 4.03 -1.07
N ALA A 75 -12.39 2.69 -0.97
CA ALA A 75 -11.16 1.92 -0.85
C ALA A 75 -10.96 1.08 -2.12
N TRP A 76 -9.77 1.15 -2.73
CA TRP A 76 -9.49 0.36 -3.92
C TRP A 76 -7.99 0.05 -4.08
N ASN A 77 -7.63 -1.22 -4.15
CA ASN A 77 -6.32 -1.65 -4.63
C ASN A 77 -6.35 -1.64 -6.17
N ILE A 78 -5.53 -0.80 -6.82
CA ILE A 78 -5.53 -0.61 -8.28
C ILE A 78 -4.48 -1.45 -9.01
N ALA A 79 -3.79 -2.33 -8.27
CA ALA A 79 -2.85 -3.30 -8.84
C ALA A 79 -1.85 -2.68 -9.84
N HIS A 80 -1.23 -1.56 -9.50
CA HIS A 80 -0.25 -0.86 -10.36
C HIS A 80 -0.78 -0.50 -11.78
N GLY A 81 -2.11 -0.52 -11.97
CA GLY A 81 -2.73 -0.34 -13.28
C GLY A 81 -2.59 -1.55 -14.21
N ARG A 82 -2.18 -2.75 -13.72
CA ARG A 82 -2.05 -3.97 -14.54
C ARG A 82 -3.40 -4.62 -14.87
N GLY A 83 -4.50 -4.17 -14.24
CA GLY A 83 -5.80 -4.83 -14.37
C GLY A 83 -5.80 -6.19 -13.69
N VAL A 84 -6.33 -7.19 -14.36
CA VAL A 84 -6.42 -8.57 -13.85
C VAL A 84 -5.20 -9.44 -14.20
N ALA A 85 -4.13 -8.85 -14.73
CA ALA A 85 -2.93 -9.59 -15.07
C ALA A 85 -2.15 -10.03 -13.81
N ASP A 86 -1.50 -11.18 -13.84
CA ASP A 86 -0.79 -11.78 -12.71
C ASP A 86 0.56 -11.10 -12.40
N SER A 87 1.09 -10.28 -13.29
CA SER A 87 2.40 -9.65 -13.14
C SER A 87 2.40 -8.20 -13.59
N ASN A 88 3.15 -7.35 -12.85
CA ASN A 88 3.37 -5.95 -13.22
C ASN A 88 4.17 -5.77 -14.52
N TRP A 89 4.78 -6.82 -15.04
CA TRP A 89 5.52 -6.80 -16.31
C TRP A 89 4.65 -7.19 -17.52
N VAL A 90 3.40 -7.59 -17.33
CA VAL A 90 2.45 -7.86 -18.41
C VAL A 90 1.86 -6.56 -18.92
N GLY A 91 1.76 -6.45 -20.25
CA GLY A 91 1.30 -5.24 -20.94
C GLY A 91 2.36 -4.13 -21.00
N ASP A 92 2.15 -3.19 -21.90
CA ASP A 92 3.01 -2.02 -22.05
C ASP A 92 2.58 -0.84 -21.14
N ALA A 93 3.41 0.19 -21.11
CA ALA A 93 3.16 1.39 -20.28
C ALA A 93 1.93 2.18 -20.74
N GLU A 94 1.65 2.20 -22.05
CA GLU A 94 0.51 2.93 -22.61
C GLU A 94 -0.82 2.26 -22.20
N GLN A 95 -0.90 0.93 -22.29
CA GLN A 95 -2.08 0.17 -21.83
C GLN A 95 -2.36 0.40 -20.33
N LYS A 96 -1.30 0.44 -19.52
CA LYS A 96 -1.43 0.73 -18.08
C LYS A 96 -1.89 2.16 -17.83
N ALA A 97 -1.30 3.13 -18.51
CA ALA A 97 -1.72 4.53 -18.42
C ALA A 97 -3.19 4.71 -18.83
N LYS A 98 -3.60 4.08 -19.93
CA LYS A 98 -5.01 4.08 -20.37
C LYS A 98 -5.93 3.51 -19.28
N ARG A 99 -5.58 2.36 -18.71
CA ARG A 99 -6.37 1.74 -17.64
C ARG A 99 -6.44 2.60 -16.38
N VAL A 100 -5.36 3.28 -16.03
CA VAL A 100 -5.35 4.23 -14.92
C VAL A 100 -6.31 5.40 -15.18
N MET A 101 -6.43 5.87 -16.43
CA MET A 101 -7.45 6.87 -16.79
C MET A 101 -8.87 6.32 -16.71
N GLU A 102 -9.11 5.07 -17.07
CA GLU A 102 -10.41 4.40 -16.88
C GLU A 102 -10.75 4.23 -15.39
N ILE A 103 -9.76 3.92 -14.54
CA ILE A 103 -9.87 3.94 -13.08
C ILE A 103 -10.29 5.32 -12.58
N ALA A 104 -9.62 6.38 -13.04
CA ALA A 104 -9.95 7.76 -12.68
C ALA A 104 -11.39 8.15 -13.11
N GLN A 105 -11.83 7.72 -14.27
CA GLN A 105 -13.21 7.93 -14.74
C GLN A 105 -14.24 7.22 -13.86
N LEU A 106 -13.95 5.98 -13.42
CA LEU A 106 -14.82 5.26 -12.49
C LEU A 106 -14.87 5.98 -11.14
N ILE A 107 -13.73 6.36 -10.58
CA ILE A 107 -13.66 7.14 -9.32
C ILE A 107 -14.45 8.43 -9.42
N ARG A 108 -14.35 9.15 -10.55
CA ARG A 108 -15.14 10.37 -10.79
C ARG A 108 -16.64 10.11 -10.78
N LYS A 109 -17.10 9.00 -11.40
CA LYS A 109 -18.52 8.59 -11.45
C LYS A 109 -19.05 8.20 -10.05
N LEU A 110 -18.20 7.70 -9.17
CA LEU A 110 -18.59 7.34 -7.81
C LEU A 110 -18.85 8.58 -6.94
N GLU A 111 -18.43 9.77 -7.38
CA GLU A 111 -18.62 11.05 -6.66
C GLU A 111 -18.10 11.02 -5.21
N ALA A 112 -17.05 10.26 -4.96
CA ALA A 112 -16.45 10.13 -3.64
C ALA A 112 -15.83 11.45 -3.16
N ASP A 113 -15.88 11.67 -1.84
CA ASP A 113 -15.21 12.78 -1.17
C ASP A 113 -13.77 12.47 -0.83
N VAL A 114 -13.52 11.22 -0.42
CA VAL A 114 -12.19 10.70 -0.10
C VAL A 114 -12.00 9.32 -0.74
N VAL A 115 -10.85 9.10 -1.34
CA VAL A 115 -10.49 7.80 -1.93
C VAL A 115 -9.15 7.34 -1.40
N VAL A 116 -9.06 6.11 -0.90
CA VAL A 116 -7.80 5.45 -0.58
C VAL A 116 -7.48 4.44 -1.68
N LEU A 117 -6.31 4.61 -2.28
CA LEU A 117 -5.79 3.70 -3.30
C LEU A 117 -4.57 2.98 -2.78
N ASN A 118 -4.51 1.67 -3.02
CA ASN A 118 -3.34 0.84 -2.76
C ASN A 118 -2.70 0.39 -4.09
N GLU A 119 -1.43 0.01 -4.04
CA GLU A 119 -0.62 -0.39 -5.20
C GLU A 119 -0.63 0.66 -6.32
N VAL A 120 -0.31 1.90 -5.95
CA VAL A 120 -0.23 3.06 -6.85
C VAL A 120 1.23 3.34 -7.20
N ASP A 121 1.55 3.39 -8.49
CA ASP A 121 2.89 3.75 -8.96
C ASP A 121 3.07 5.27 -8.97
N PHE A 122 4.18 5.74 -8.40
CA PHE A 122 4.60 7.15 -8.47
C PHE A 122 5.70 7.36 -9.51
N ALA A 123 6.55 6.35 -9.69
CA ALA A 123 7.51 6.20 -10.77
C ALA A 123 8.01 4.75 -10.79
N ALA A 124 7.44 3.91 -11.63
CA ALA A 124 7.86 2.51 -11.75
C ALA A 124 8.22 2.18 -13.21
N THR A 125 9.30 1.44 -13.40
CA THR A 125 9.78 1.06 -14.74
C THR A 125 8.73 0.24 -15.48
N TRP A 126 8.04 -0.68 -14.81
CA TRP A 126 6.99 -1.49 -15.42
C TRP A 126 5.74 -0.70 -15.85
N SER A 127 5.54 0.55 -15.38
CA SER A 127 4.46 1.43 -15.78
C SER A 127 4.93 2.68 -16.54
N GLY A 128 6.15 2.64 -17.10
CA GLY A 128 6.70 3.73 -17.91
C GLY A 128 6.96 5.02 -17.11
N HIS A 129 7.21 4.90 -15.80
CA HIS A 129 7.44 6.03 -14.89
C HIS A 129 6.24 6.98 -14.75
N PHE A 130 5.05 6.58 -15.16
CA PHE A 130 3.85 7.38 -15.05
C PHE A 130 3.44 7.57 -13.57
N ASN A 131 3.21 8.82 -13.17
CA ASN A 131 2.71 9.13 -11.83
C ASN A 131 1.20 8.91 -11.77
N GLN A 132 0.78 7.71 -11.40
CA GLN A 132 -0.62 7.32 -11.34
C GLN A 132 -1.41 8.17 -10.33
N ALA A 133 -0.79 8.53 -9.18
CA ALA A 133 -1.45 9.35 -8.17
C ALA A 133 -1.87 10.73 -8.71
N ALA A 134 -0.94 11.42 -9.38
CA ALA A 134 -1.21 12.74 -9.97
C ALA A 134 -2.23 12.63 -11.12
N GLY A 135 -2.05 11.64 -12.02
CA GLY A 135 -2.96 11.45 -13.15
C GLY A 135 -4.39 11.12 -12.71
N ILE A 136 -4.57 10.28 -11.67
CA ILE A 136 -5.90 9.97 -11.13
C ILE A 136 -6.49 11.21 -10.44
N ALA A 137 -5.71 11.91 -9.61
CA ALA A 137 -6.19 13.10 -8.90
C ALA A 137 -6.72 14.15 -9.89
N GLU A 138 -5.95 14.47 -10.92
CA GLU A 138 -6.34 15.42 -11.98
C GLU A 138 -7.57 14.97 -12.74
N ALA A 139 -7.56 13.74 -13.30
CA ALA A 139 -8.65 13.23 -14.14
C ALA A 139 -9.95 12.99 -13.38
N ALA A 140 -9.89 12.62 -12.09
CA ALA A 140 -11.06 12.44 -11.23
C ALA A 140 -11.50 13.72 -10.52
N GLY A 141 -10.72 14.81 -10.61
CA GLY A 141 -11.05 16.12 -10.06
C GLY A 141 -10.86 16.19 -8.53
N PHE A 142 -9.79 15.59 -8.01
CA PHE A 142 -9.40 15.72 -6.60
C PHE A 142 -8.34 16.80 -6.45
N PRO A 143 -8.64 17.89 -5.73
CA PRO A 143 -7.69 18.98 -5.55
C PRO A 143 -6.53 18.64 -4.61
N PHE A 144 -6.69 17.66 -3.74
CA PHE A 144 -5.68 17.28 -2.75
C PHE A 144 -5.40 15.79 -2.80
N PHE A 145 -4.13 15.42 -2.64
CA PHE A 145 -3.77 14.05 -2.32
C PHE A 145 -2.53 13.96 -1.42
N ALA A 146 -2.46 12.92 -0.60
CA ALA A 146 -1.28 12.52 0.13
C ALA A 146 -0.81 11.16 -0.39
N ARG A 147 0.49 11.04 -0.71
CA ARG A 147 1.10 9.78 -1.13
C ARG A 147 2.11 9.29 -0.11
N GLN A 148 2.13 8.00 0.12
CA GLN A 148 3.07 7.29 0.99
C GLN A 148 3.73 6.15 0.21
N ALA A 149 5.06 6.11 0.18
CA ALA A 149 5.79 5.06 -0.54
C ALA A 149 6.06 3.83 0.34
N ASN A 150 5.64 2.65 -0.12
CA ASN A 150 6.05 1.35 0.43
C ASN A 150 7.46 0.99 -0.03
N LEU A 151 7.79 1.32 -1.26
CA LEU A 151 9.11 1.21 -1.85
C LEU A 151 9.44 2.51 -2.57
N ASP A 152 10.66 3.01 -2.37
CA ASP A 152 11.27 4.07 -3.17
C ASP A 152 12.70 3.62 -3.49
N PHE A 153 12.86 2.98 -4.62
CA PHE A 153 14.14 2.43 -5.07
C PHE A 153 14.41 2.83 -6.52
N GLY A 154 15.63 3.24 -6.80
CA GLY A 154 16.09 3.49 -8.16
C GLY A 154 17.58 3.22 -8.29
N PHE A 155 17.96 2.40 -9.26
CA PHE A 155 19.36 2.08 -9.57
C PHE A 155 19.50 1.71 -11.05
N LEU A 156 20.54 2.20 -11.70
CA LEU A 156 21.00 2.00 -13.09
C LEU A 156 19.93 1.65 -14.14
N PHE A 157 19.19 0.58 -13.97
CA PHE A 157 18.27 0.00 -14.96
C PHE A 157 16.81 -0.01 -14.53
N GLY A 158 16.48 0.51 -13.35
CA GLY A 158 15.11 0.48 -12.88
C GLY A 158 14.81 1.48 -11.78
N ARG A 159 13.59 2.00 -11.79
CA ARG A 159 13.01 2.79 -10.72
C ARG A 159 11.72 2.12 -10.28
N PHE A 160 11.54 2.02 -8.97
CA PHE A 160 10.38 1.40 -8.35
C PHE A 160 9.94 2.26 -7.18
N GLN A 161 9.01 3.16 -7.45
CA GLN A 161 8.42 4.01 -6.44
C GLN A 161 6.91 3.82 -6.49
N PHE A 162 6.36 3.18 -5.45
CA PHE A 162 4.93 2.89 -5.36
C PHE A 162 4.48 2.79 -3.90
N GLY A 163 3.18 2.86 -3.68
CA GLY A 163 2.63 2.77 -2.33
C GLY A 163 1.13 3.04 -2.26
N ASN A 164 0.73 3.84 -1.27
CA ASN A 164 -0.65 4.18 -0.98
C ASN A 164 -0.91 5.67 -1.24
N VAL A 165 -2.16 5.99 -1.58
CA VAL A 165 -2.60 7.36 -1.83
C VAL A 165 -3.93 7.60 -1.13
N VAL A 166 -4.06 8.78 -0.52
CA VAL A 166 -5.36 9.34 -0.09
C VAL A 166 -5.66 10.52 -1.00
N LEU A 167 -6.69 10.42 -1.82
CA LEU A 167 -7.25 11.53 -2.59
C LEU A 167 -8.36 12.18 -1.77
N SER A 168 -8.48 13.50 -1.80
CA SER A 168 -9.51 14.23 -1.05
C SER A 168 -10.04 15.44 -1.82
N ARG A 169 -11.36 15.65 -1.74
CA ARG A 169 -12.01 16.90 -2.19
C ARG A 169 -11.86 18.01 -1.15
N TYR A 170 -11.46 17.66 0.06
CA TYR A 170 -11.23 18.56 1.18
C TYR A 170 -9.73 18.69 1.45
N PRO A 171 -9.26 19.81 2.01
CA PRO A 171 -7.86 20.01 2.32
C PRO A 171 -7.31 18.92 3.24
N ILE A 172 -6.15 18.37 2.89
CA ILE A 172 -5.37 17.49 3.76
C ILE A 172 -4.41 18.36 4.54
N THR A 173 -4.66 18.54 5.83
CA THR A 173 -3.88 19.45 6.68
C THR A 173 -2.65 18.81 7.30
N GLN A 174 -2.71 17.49 7.52
CA GLN A 174 -1.61 16.70 8.04
C GLN A 174 -1.59 15.31 7.41
N ALA A 175 -0.41 14.74 7.25
CA ALA A 175 -0.25 13.35 6.86
C ALA A 175 1.01 12.75 7.49
N ARG A 176 0.91 11.53 7.99
CA ARG A 176 2.04 10.75 8.50
C ARG A 176 1.97 9.28 8.07
N ALA A 177 3.11 8.63 8.04
CA ALA A 177 3.15 7.20 7.82
C ALA A 177 2.70 6.42 9.06
N LEU A 178 2.11 5.26 8.81
CA LEU A 178 1.93 4.20 9.78
C LEU A 178 2.92 3.09 9.41
N ASP A 179 3.98 2.96 10.17
CA ASP A 179 5.09 2.05 9.88
C ASP A 179 4.75 0.64 10.41
N LEU A 180 3.95 -0.09 9.63
CA LEU A 180 3.49 -1.44 9.98
C LEU A 180 4.68 -2.40 10.14
N PRO A 181 4.60 -3.42 11.01
CA PRO A 181 5.61 -4.46 11.13
C PRO A 181 5.92 -5.13 9.78
N PRO A 182 7.20 -5.36 9.44
CA PRO A 182 7.57 -6.05 8.21
C PRO A 182 7.31 -7.55 8.33
N TYR A 183 7.04 -8.24 7.23
CA TYR A 183 6.94 -9.70 7.21
C TYR A 183 8.28 -10.36 7.57
N ARG A 184 9.38 -9.77 7.10
CA ARG A 184 10.75 -10.12 7.46
C ARG A 184 11.61 -8.85 7.49
N GLU A 185 12.42 -8.67 8.50
CA GLU A 185 13.23 -7.47 8.68
C GLU A 185 14.17 -7.17 7.50
N TRP A 186 14.79 -8.21 6.91
CA TRP A 186 15.68 -8.04 5.77
C TRP A 186 14.94 -7.61 4.50
N GLU A 187 13.66 -7.97 4.35
CA GLU A 187 12.84 -7.54 3.21
C GLU A 187 12.56 -6.03 3.26
N ASP A 188 12.33 -5.47 4.45
CA ASP A 188 12.14 -4.02 4.61
C ASP A 188 13.33 -3.25 4.04
N TRP A 189 14.53 -3.77 4.28
CA TRP A 189 15.75 -3.14 3.79
C TRP A 189 15.90 -3.25 2.25
N LEU A 190 15.54 -4.37 1.64
CA LEU A 190 15.76 -4.63 0.20
C LEU A 190 14.59 -4.20 -0.69
N VAL A 191 13.37 -4.57 -0.32
CA VAL A 191 12.19 -4.44 -1.19
C VAL A 191 11.11 -3.54 -0.60
N GLY A 192 11.36 -2.96 0.56
CA GLY A 192 10.38 -2.15 1.29
C GLY A 192 9.39 -3.01 2.08
N ARG A 193 8.43 -2.35 2.71
CA ARG A 193 7.39 -3.01 3.50
C ARG A 193 6.02 -2.36 3.27
N LYS A 194 4.97 -3.07 3.63
CA LYS A 194 3.63 -2.50 3.69
C LYS A 194 3.60 -1.41 4.75
N ARG A 195 2.94 -0.31 4.43
CA ARG A 195 2.74 0.84 5.31
C ARG A 195 1.32 1.33 5.20
N GLY A 196 0.90 2.12 6.17
CA GLY A 196 -0.31 2.90 6.07
C GLY A 196 0.00 4.39 5.93
N VAL A 197 -1.01 5.15 5.63
CA VAL A 197 -0.98 6.61 5.63
C VAL A 197 -2.13 7.13 6.49
N LEU A 198 -1.83 7.95 7.49
CA LEU A 198 -2.83 8.62 8.31
C LEU A 198 -2.87 10.09 7.91
N CYS A 199 -4.04 10.53 7.42
CA CYS A 199 -4.30 11.90 7.02
C CYS A 199 -5.32 12.56 7.94
N THR A 200 -5.13 13.85 8.22
CA THR A 200 -6.18 14.71 8.78
C THR A 200 -6.78 15.51 7.64
N VAL A 201 -8.07 15.29 7.38
CA VAL A 201 -8.83 15.94 6.31
C VAL A 201 -9.78 16.96 6.92
N ALA A 202 -9.67 18.24 6.52
CA ALA A 202 -10.50 19.32 7.03
C ALA A 202 -11.81 19.41 6.24
N ILE A 203 -12.91 18.87 6.80
CA ILE A 203 -14.24 18.81 6.17
C ILE A 203 -15.12 20.04 6.48
N GLY A 204 -14.57 21.07 7.08
CA GLY A 204 -15.26 22.32 7.43
C GLY A 204 -14.39 23.24 8.25
N LYS A 205 -14.88 24.42 8.63
CA LYS A 205 -14.10 25.45 9.33
C LYS A 205 -13.46 24.97 10.63
N SER A 206 -14.12 24.06 11.36
CA SER A 206 -13.65 23.52 12.65
C SER A 206 -13.82 22.02 12.78
N ARG A 207 -14.06 21.32 11.66
CA ARG A 207 -14.29 19.87 11.64
C ARG A 207 -13.22 19.18 10.81
N SER A 208 -12.68 18.10 11.32
CA SER A 208 -11.75 17.25 10.61
C SER A 208 -12.10 15.78 10.83
N VAL A 209 -11.67 14.95 9.90
CA VAL A 209 -11.73 13.50 9.98
C VAL A 209 -10.34 12.92 9.77
N SER A 210 -9.99 11.95 10.59
CA SER A 210 -8.79 11.15 10.40
C SER A 210 -9.09 10.03 9.41
N ILE A 211 -8.31 9.95 8.34
CA ILE A 211 -8.38 8.91 7.31
C ILE A 211 -7.13 8.06 7.40
N ALA A 212 -7.28 6.79 7.77
CA ALA A 212 -6.21 5.81 7.80
C ALA A 212 -6.30 4.90 6.58
N GLY A 213 -5.49 5.17 5.57
CA GLY A 213 -5.34 4.33 4.38
C GLY A 213 -4.35 3.21 4.64
N LEU A 214 -4.77 1.96 4.52
CA LEU A 214 -3.98 0.79 4.87
C LEU A 214 -3.81 -0.17 3.69
N HIS A 215 -2.66 -0.88 3.70
CA HIS A 215 -2.44 -2.07 2.89
C HIS A 215 -1.64 -3.07 3.74
N LEU A 216 -2.31 -4.09 4.29
CA LEU A 216 -1.69 -5.07 5.17
C LEU A 216 -0.96 -6.17 4.39
N GLU A 217 -0.14 -6.95 5.11
CA GLU A 217 0.66 -8.04 4.53
C GLU A 217 -0.24 -9.20 4.03
N HIS A 218 -0.02 -9.66 2.80
CA HIS A 218 -0.86 -10.69 2.17
C HIS A 218 -0.44 -12.12 2.54
N ARG A 219 0.83 -12.35 2.92
CA ARG A 219 1.41 -13.70 3.12
C ARG A 219 1.11 -14.29 4.50
N SER A 220 1.03 -13.46 5.55
CA SER A 220 1.03 -13.91 6.94
C SER A 220 -0.08 -13.28 7.78
N GLU A 221 -0.95 -14.12 8.35
CA GLU A 221 -1.95 -13.64 9.34
C GLU A 221 -1.28 -13.14 10.62
N ALA A 222 -0.21 -13.78 11.09
CA ALA A 222 0.54 -13.33 12.25
C ALA A 222 1.08 -11.91 12.06
N CYS A 223 1.66 -11.59 10.89
CA CYS A 223 2.13 -10.25 10.58
C CYS A 223 0.96 -9.23 10.52
N ARG A 224 -0.21 -9.64 10.03
CA ARG A 224 -1.42 -8.79 10.07
C ARG A 224 -1.91 -8.53 11.49
N VAL A 225 -1.92 -9.55 12.33
CA VAL A 225 -2.27 -9.41 13.77
C VAL A 225 -1.32 -8.45 14.48
N GLU A 226 -0.01 -8.55 14.24
CA GLU A 226 0.97 -7.60 14.78
C GLU A 226 0.74 -6.18 14.25
N SER A 227 0.42 -6.05 12.95
CA SER A 227 0.07 -4.77 12.36
C SER A 227 -1.19 -4.16 13.00
N VAL A 228 -2.18 -4.98 13.33
CA VAL A 228 -3.40 -4.51 14.03
C VAL A 228 -3.07 -4.06 15.44
N ARG A 229 -2.23 -4.76 16.20
CA ARG A 229 -1.80 -4.33 17.53
C ARG A 229 -1.08 -2.98 17.49
N TYR A 230 -0.16 -2.80 16.55
CA TYR A 230 0.48 -1.51 16.30
C TYR A 230 -0.56 -0.42 15.99
N LEU A 231 -1.54 -0.70 15.11
CA LEU A 231 -2.60 0.25 14.76
C LEU A 231 -3.49 0.59 15.96
N GLN A 232 -3.78 -0.36 16.84
CA GLN A 232 -4.53 -0.11 18.07
C GLN A 232 -3.83 0.92 18.96
N GLU A 233 -2.51 0.81 19.14
CA GLU A 233 -1.72 1.76 19.92
C GLU A 233 -1.67 3.14 19.25
N GLU A 234 -1.39 3.19 17.95
CA GLU A 234 -1.25 4.44 17.18
C GLU A 234 -2.58 5.21 17.04
N LEU A 235 -3.68 4.51 16.83
CA LEU A 235 -4.98 5.12 16.59
C LEU A 235 -5.79 5.35 17.88
N ALA A 236 -5.41 4.73 19.01
CA ALA A 236 -5.98 5.01 20.31
C ALA A 236 -5.74 6.45 20.77
N GLN A 237 -4.65 7.09 20.26
CA GLN A 237 -4.33 8.49 20.54
C GLN A 237 -5.29 9.50 19.87
N LEU A 238 -6.15 9.02 18.97
CA LEU A 238 -7.09 9.86 18.24
C LEU A 238 -8.47 9.80 18.92
N ASP A 239 -8.93 10.92 19.44
CA ASP A 239 -10.26 11.01 20.08
C ASP A 239 -11.40 11.38 19.12
N GLY A 240 -11.06 11.83 17.90
CA GLY A 240 -11.98 12.38 16.90
C GLY A 240 -12.58 11.36 15.93
N PRO A 241 -13.28 11.85 14.91
CA PRO A 241 -13.78 11.04 13.80
C PRO A 241 -12.63 10.30 13.09
N LEU A 242 -12.81 8.99 12.89
CA LEU A 242 -11.82 8.14 12.23
C LEU A 242 -12.51 7.20 11.26
N ILE A 243 -11.99 7.13 10.04
CA ILE A 243 -12.30 6.11 9.04
C ILE A 243 -11.00 5.43 8.62
N LEU A 244 -10.98 4.11 8.69
CA LEU A 244 -9.87 3.25 8.30
C LEU A 244 -10.31 2.43 7.09
N LEU A 245 -9.53 2.44 6.02
CA LEU A 245 -9.93 1.78 4.79
C LEU A 245 -8.74 1.36 3.91
N GLY A 246 -8.96 0.34 3.08
CA GLY A 246 -7.97 -0.19 2.13
C GLY A 246 -7.99 -1.70 2.04
N ASP A 247 -6.95 -2.25 1.43
CA ASP A 247 -6.72 -3.68 1.31
C ASP A 247 -6.10 -4.22 2.61
N LEU A 248 -6.95 -4.81 3.45
CA LEU A 248 -6.53 -5.38 4.73
C LEU A 248 -6.01 -6.82 4.60
N ASN A 249 -6.13 -7.44 3.41
CA ASN A 249 -5.69 -8.81 3.15
C ASN A 249 -6.21 -9.85 4.16
N THR A 250 -7.25 -9.51 4.91
CA THR A 250 -7.89 -10.36 5.91
C THR A 250 -9.41 -10.29 5.78
N THR A 251 -10.08 -11.30 6.27
CA THR A 251 -11.54 -11.44 6.23
C THR A 251 -12.03 -11.98 7.59
N PRO A 252 -13.27 -11.68 8.02
CA PRO A 252 -13.81 -12.18 9.28
C PRO A 252 -13.69 -13.69 9.43
N ARG A 253 -13.51 -14.16 10.66
CA ARG A 253 -13.32 -15.57 11.02
C ARG A 253 -14.36 -16.52 10.38
N ASN A 254 -15.59 -16.11 10.32
CA ASN A 254 -16.68 -16.93 9.78
C ASN A 254 -16.87 -16.80 8.26
N SER A 255 -15.95 -16.16 7.58
CA SER A 255 -16.00 -15.98 6.13
C SER A 255 -15.21 -17.05 5.38
N PRO A 256 -15.57 -17.34 4.13
CA PRO A 256 -14.78 -18.23 3.29
C PRO A 256 -13.31 -17.79 3.22
N GLN A 257 -12.40 -18.76 3.31
CA GLN A 257 -10.93 -18.55 3.24
C GLN A 257 -10.37 -17.61 4.35
N SER A 258 -11.09 -17.47 5.47
CA SER A 258 -10.56 -16.85 6.67
C SER A 258 -9.27 -17.54 7.14
N ARG A 259 -8.35 -16.78 7.71
CA ARG A 259 -7.11 -17.29 8.29
C ARG A 259 -7.02 -16.89 9.76
N GLU A 260 -6.35 -17.74 10.53
CA GLU A 260 -6.05 -17.50 11.93
C GLU A 260 -4.58 -17.77 12.20
N THR A 261 -4.04 -17.16 13.24
CA THR A 261 -2.72 -17.53 13.79
C THR A 261 -2.80 -18.87 14.53
N ALA A 262 -1.66 -19.46 14.87
CA ALA A 262 -1.62 -20.68 15.67
C ALA A 262 -2.32 -20.52 17.01
N ASP A 263 -2.33 -19.30 17.58
CA ASP A 263 -3.01 -18.94 18.83
C ASP A 263 -4.48 -18.55 18.63
N GLY A 264 -5.04 -18.74 17.44
CA GLY A 264 -6.44 -18.49 17.14
C GLY A 264 -6.83 -17.02 16.98
N TYR A 265 -5.90 -16.09 16.70
CA TYR A 265 -6.21 -14.71 16.39
C TYR A 265 -6.50 -14.52 14.90
N ASN A 266 -7.52 -13.71 14.62
CA ASN A 266 -7.83 -13.22 13.28
C ASN A 266 -7.68 -11.69 13.26
N ALA A 267 -6.94 -11.17 12.29
CA ALA A 267 -6.59 -9.74 12.24
C ALA A 267 -7.83 -8.85 12.03
N PHE A 268 -8.80 -9.29 11.21
CA PHE A 268 -10.01 -8.52 10.99
C PHE A 268 -10.85 -8.42 12.26
N ASP A 269 -11.11 -9.53 12.93
CA ASP A 269 -11.91 -9.56 14.15
C ASP A 269 -11.25 -8.73 15.26
N LEU A 270 -9.93 -8.82 15.38
CA LEU A 270 -9.17 -8.03 16.34
C LEU A 270 -9.27 -6.52 16.07
N LEU A 271 -9.20 -6.11 14.79
CA LEU A 271 -9.34 -4.71 14.40
C LEU A 271 -10.76 -4.20 14.59
N ASN A 272 -11.75 -4.98 14.17
CA ASN A 272 -13.19 -4.61 14.27
C ASN A 272 -13.69 -4.53 15.72
N ALA A 273 -13.06 -5.23 16.65
CA ALA A 273 -13.38 -5.19 18.08
C ALA A 273 -12.66 -4.06 18.85
N SER A 274 -11.83 -3.26 18.17
CA SER A 274 -10.93 -2.32 18.83
C SER A 274 -11.26 -0.85 18.55
N ILE A 275 -10.85 0.02 19.48
CA ILE A 275 -10.86 1.50 19.36
C ILE A 275 -12.18 2.10 18.85
N GLY A 276 -13.32 1.43 19.10
CA GLY A 276 -14.66 1.88 18.69
C GLY A 276 -14.90 1.84 17.18
N LEU A 277 -14.10 1.05 16.44
CA LEU A 277 -14.30 0.81 15.02
C LEU A 277 -15.38 -0.25 14.78
N GLN A 278 -16.09 -0.08 13.67
CA GLN A 278 -17.05 -1.03 13.13
C GLN A 278 -16.89 -1.11 11.62
N SER A 279 -16.98 -2.31 11.06
CA SER A 279 -16.89 -2.50 9.61
C SER A 279 -18.16 -2.03 8.89
N ALA A 280 -17.99 -1.57 7.67
CA ALA A 280 -19.03 -1.37 6.69
C ALA A 280 -18.85 -2.40 5.55
N PRO A 281 -19.77 -3.38 5.38
CA PRO A 281 -20.99 -3.63 6.16
C PRO A 281 -20.71 -4.25 7.53
N LEU A 282 -21.70 -4.27 8.40
CA LEU A 282 -21.61 -4.83 9.76
C LEU A 282 -21.41 -6.34 9.79
N GLN A 283 -22.00 -7.02 8.86
CA GLN A 283 -21.88 -8.47 8.64
C GLN A 283 -21.77 -8.73 7.16
N ILE A 284 -21.02 -9.70 6.80
CA ILE A 284 -20.94 -10.22 5.48
C ILE A 284 -22.01 -11.32 5.39
N LEU A 285 -22.64 -11.66 4.21
CA LEU A 285 -21.93 -11.61 2.98
C LEU A 285 -22.80 -12.23 1.92
N ASN A 286 -23.32 -11.43 1.17
CA ASN A 286 -23.76 -11.84 -0.13
C ASN A 286 -22.54 -11.88 -1.06
N ALA A 287 -22.59 -12.65 -2.14
CA ALA A 287 -21.51 -12.75 -3.11
C ALA A 287 -21.11 -11.40 -3.75
N ASP A 288 -22.03 -10.43 -3.76
CA ASP A 288 -21.84 -9.08 -4.25
C ASP A 288 -20.96 -8.20 -3.35
N GLN A 289 -20.70 -8.62 -2.10
CA GLN A 289 -19.81 -7.93 -1.15
C GLN A 289 -18.38 -8.43 -1.18
N LEU A 290 -18.08 -9.42 -2.01
CA LEU A 290 -16.73 -9.96 -2.18
C LEU A 290 -15.92 -9.09 -3.14
N THR A 291 -14.64 -8.86 -2.79
CA THR A 291 -13.80 -7.89 -3.50
C THR A 291 -12.71 -8.53 -4.36
N PHE A 292 -12.30 -9.77 -4.06
CA PHE A 292 -11.15 -10.41 -4.70
C PHE A 292 -11.38 -11.92 -5.00
N PRO A 293 -10.86 -12.43 -6.14
CA PRO A 293 -10.40 -11.66 -7.29
C PRO A 293 -11.58 -11.03 -8.06
N ALA A 294 -11.38 -9.89 -8.69
CA ALA A 294 -12.47 -9.08 -9.26
C ALA A 294 -13.36 -9.82 -10.28
N TRP A 295 -12.78 -10.75 -11.05
CA TRP A 295 -13.49 -11.52 -12.09
C TRP A 295 -14.32 -12.70 -11.56
N ALA A 296 -13.96 -13.23 -10.38
CA ALA A 296 -14.68 -14.33 -9.72
C ALA A 296 -14.46 -14.21 -8.19
N PRO A 297 -15.12 -13.25 -7.52
CA PRO A 297 -14.81 -12.95 -6.14
C PRO A 297 -15.14 -14.09 -5.20
N VAL A 298 -14.19 -14.42 -4.33
CA VAL A 298 -14.30 -15.48 -3.30
C VAL A 298 -13.94 -14.99 -1.90
N ARG A 299 -13.40 -13.75 -1.79
CA ARG A 299 -13.01 -13.14 -0.51
C ARG A 299 -13.39 -11.67 -0.49
N ALA A 300 -13.72 -11.16 0.70
CA ALA A 300 -13.75 -9.74 0.99
C ALA A 300 -12.48 -9.40 1.78
N ILE A 301 -11.53 -8.73 1.16
CA ILE A 301 -10.25 -8.35 1.77
C ILE A 301 -10.01 -6.84 1.76
N ASP A 302 -10.82 -6.12 1.01
CA ASP A 302 -10.86 -4.65 0.99
C ASP A 302 -12.00 -4.19 1.89
N TRP A 303 -11.71 -3.29 2.81
CA TRP A 303 -12.62 -2.94 3.88
C TRP A 303 -12.65 -1.46 4.17
N ILE A 304 -13.79 -1.01 4.74
CA ILE A 304 -13.96 0.29 5.35
C ILE A 304 -14.44 0.08 6.78
N LEU A 305 -13.71 0.62 7.78
CA LEU A 305 -14.10 0.63 9.17
C LEU A 305 -14.22 2.08 9.64
N TYR A 306 -15.13 2.35 10.56
CA TYR A 306 -15.42 3.70 11.01
C TYR A 306 -15.79 3.75 12.49
N ARG A 307 -15.58 4.88 13.15
CA ARG A 307 -16.02 5.11 14.53
C ARG A 307 -17.50 5.45 14.56
N THR A 308 -18.30 4.56 15.14
CA THR A 308 -19.77 4.69 15.23
C THR A 308 -20.24 5.86 16.07
N LYS A 309 -19.40 6.36 16.98
CA LYS A 309 -19.68 7.58 17.76
C LYS A 309 -19.83 8.83 16.89
N PHE A 310 -19.19 8.87 15.73
CA PHE A 310 -19.11 10.05 14.86
C PHE A 310 -19.80 9.88 13.51
N PHE A 311 -20.08 8.64 13.13
CA PHE A 311 -20.64 8.33 11.83
C PHE A 311 -21.74 7.27 11.92
N LYS A 312 -22.76 7.44 11.08
CA LYS A 312 -23.76 6.42 10.79
C LYS A 312 -23.60 5.97 9.34
N LEU A 313 -23.47 4.68 9.11
CA LEU A 313 -23.46 4.11 7.77
C LEU A 313 -24.83 4.32 7.12
N VAL A 314 -24.85 4.90 5.92
CA VAL A 314 -26.06 5.14 5.11
C VAL A 314 -26.14 4.12 3.98
N GLU A 315 -25.00 3.87 3.30
CA GLU A 315 -24.92 3.01 2.14
C GLU A 315 -23.56 2.32 2.09
N HIS A 316 -23.53 1.09 1.57
CA HIS A 316 -22.33 0.34 1.28
C HIS A 316 -22.49 -0.43 -0.02
N GLU A 317 -21.47 -0.39 -0.88
CA GLU A 317 -21.47 -1.04 -2.18
C GLU A 317 -20.06 -1.57 -2.50
N VAL A 318 -19.99 -2.72 -3.16
CA VAL A 318 -18.80 -3.22 -3.87
C VAL A 318 -19.07 -3.14 -5.36
N VAL A 319 -18.31 -2.31 -6.08
CA VAL A 319 -18.58 -1.99 -7.48
C VAL A 319 -17.96 -3.03 -8.40
N PRO A 320 -18.74 -3.76 -9.21
CA PRO A 320 -18.20 -4.74 -10.15
C PRO A 320 -17.36 -4.06 -11.22
N THR A 321 -16.09 -4.44 -11.32
CA THR A 321 -15.17 -3.97 -12.38
C THR A 321 -14.02 -4.95 -12.54
N GLN A 322 -13.34 -4.92 -13.69
CA GLN A 322 -12.10 -5.67 -13.96
C GLN A 322 -10.93 -4.73 -14.32
N LEU A 323 -11.04 -3.46 -13.94
CA LEU A 323 -9.96 -2.48 -14.08
C LEU A 323 -8.79 -2.75 -13.13
N SER A 324 -9.00 -3.59 -12.11
CA SER A 324 -8.01 -4.16 -11.20
C SER A 324 -8.40 -5.61 -10.89
N ASP A 325 -7.51 -6.36 -10.26
CA ASP A 325 -7.83 -7.66 -9.65
C ASP A 325 -8.62 -7.53 -8.34
N HIS A 326 -8.81 -6.31 -7.82
CA HIS A 326 -9.71 -5.99 -6.72
C HIS A 326 -10.90 -5.15 -7.19
N ARG A 327 -12.05 -5.29 -6.52
CA ARG A 327 -13.22 -4.44 -6.69
C ARG A 327 -13.19 -3.29 -5.69
N PRO A 328 -13.53 -2.05 -6.09
CA PRO A 328 -13.62 -0.94 -5.14
C PRO A 328 -14.78 -1.12 -4.17
N VAL A 329 -14.53 -0.77 -2.91
CA VAL A 329 -15.53 -0.71 -1.84
C VAL A 329 -15.90 0.74 -1.61
N VAL A 330 -17.19 1.03 -1.58
CA VAL A 330 -17.76 2.36 -1.38
C VAL A 330 -18.60 2.36 -0.11
N ALA A 331 -18.47 3.40 0.70
CA ALA A 331 -19.37 3.64 1.83
C ALA A 331 -19.74 5.11 1.92
N THR A 332 -21.02 5.35 2.23
CA THR A 332 -21.55 6.68 2.50
C THR A 332 -21.93 6.77 3.98
N PHE A 333 -21.39 7.78 4.63
CA PHE A 333 -21.62 8.03 6.05
C PHE A 333 -22.33 9.35 6.25
N ARG A 334 -23.26 9.37 7.23
CA ARG A 334 -23.77 10.61 7.79
C ARG A 334 -23.00 10.92 9.07
N SER A 335 -22.47 12.15 9.17
CA SER A 335 -21.83 12.64 10.39
C SER A 335 -22.87 12.77 11.51
N ILE A 336 -22.53 12.23 12.68
CA ILE A 336 -23.29 12.42 13.91
C ILE A 336 -22.62 13.60 14.64
N GLU A 337 -23.38 14.65 14.95
CA GLU A 337 -22.87 15.66 15.86
C GLU A 337 -22.79 15.03 17.26
N PRO A 338 -21.63 15.08 17.93
CA PRO A 338 -21.61 14.70 19.34
C PRO A 338 -22.57 15.64 20.07
N SER A 339 -23.55 15.07 20.80
CA SER A 339 -24.41 15.85 21.68
C SER A 339 -23.50 16.72 22.55
N ARG A 340 -23.69 18.04 22.50
CA ARG A 340 -23.03 18.94 23.45
C ARG A 340 -23.40 18.40 24.85
N PRO A 341 -22.43 18.24 25.77
CA PRO A 341 -22.75 17.98 27.12
C PRO A 341 -23.67 19.14 27.57
N ASP A 342 -24.87 18.79 28.05
CA ASP A 342 -25.76 19.77 28.66
C ASP A 342 -24.98 20.46 29.78
N ASN A 343 -24.63 21.73 29.56
CA ASN A 343 -24.12 22.57 30.61
C ASN A 343 -25.26 22.85 31.58
N ASN A 344 -25.45 21.96 32.54
CA ASN A 344 -26.22 22.21 33.76
C ASN A 344 -25.30 22.86 34.81
#